data_7e983219cd9d5f32635cb512acd8434c
#
_entry.id   7e983219cd9d5f32635cb512acd8434c
#
_cell.length_a   1.000
_cell.length_b   1.000
_cell.length_c   1.000
_cell.angle_alpha   90.00
_cell.angle_beta   90.00
_cell.angle_gamma   90.00
#
_symmetry.space_group_name_H-M   'P 1'
#
loop_
_entity.id
_entity.type
_entity.pdbx_description
1 polymer ?
#
loop_
_entity_poly.entity_id
_entity_poly.type
_entity_poly.pdbx_seq_one_letter_code
_entity_poly.pdbx_strand_id
1 'polypeptide(L)'
;PYISYNCLRTTEAGEHAVIGNGTQVDPITEKLELGYPARDALAESLLALDYEKDDYDTPRIAGVVGEESYVGIVRRDALLVEAVEEPTLVATYEKDTPEATALEATAPDAMARELYERDLEHPVCAAAVARSNGGFRTGTYNGT
;
A
#
# COMPACT_ATOMS: atom_id res chain seq x y z
N PRO A 1 6.74 24.06 -2.34
CA PRO A 1 5.49 23.32 -2.57
C PRO A 1 5.68 21.83 -2.33
N TYR A 2 4.75 21.23 -1.69
CA TYR A 2 4.75 19.79 -1.53
C TYR A 2 3.78 19.17 -2.54
N ILE A 3 4.11 17.98 -2.95
CA ILE A 3 3.28 17.21 -3.87
C ILE A 3 2.36 16.33 -3.01
N SER A 4 1.06 16.44 -3.23
CA SER A 4 0.11 15.55 -2.59
C SER A 4 -0.23 14.40 -3.53
N TYR A 5 -0.54 13.24 -2.96
CA TYR A 5 -0.93 12.06 -3.70
C TYR A 5 -2.02 11.32 -2.95
N ASN A 6 -2.74 10.46 -3.66
CA ASN A 6 -3.69 9.58 -3.02
C ASN A 6 -2.94 8.41 -2.40
N CYS A 7 -3.00 8.26 -1.09
CA CYS A 7 -2.37 7.11 -0.43
C CYS A 7 -3.27 5.89 -0.38
N LEU A 8 -4.55 6.07 -0.69
CA LEU A 8 -5.53 4.98 -0.67
C LEU A 8 -6.63 5.29 -1.70
N ARG A 9 -6.94 4.32 -2.55
CA ARG A 9 -8.07 4.40 -3.48
C ARG A 9 -8.78 3.07 -3.56
N THR A 10 -10.07 3.11 -3.85
CA THR A 10 -10.84 1.92 -4.21
C THR A 10 -11.23 2.03 -5.68
N THR A 11 -11.32 0.89 -6.36
CA THR A 11 -11.82 0.86 -7.74
C THR A 11 -13.31 1.18 -7.76
N GLU A 12 -13.80 1.71 -8.89
CA GLU A 12 -15.21 2.10 -9.00
C GLU A 12 -16.17 0.94 -8.76
N ALA A 13 -15.82 -0.26 -9.23
CA ALA A 13 -16.62 -1.45 -9.01
C ALA A 13 -16.54 -1.97 -7.56
N GLY A 14 -15.63 -1.45 -6.74
CA GLY A 14 -15.48 -1.87 -5.36
C GLY A 14 -14.82 -3.23 -5.17
N GLU A 15 -14.13 -3.73 -6.20
CA GLU A 15 -13.48 -5.04 -6.15
C GLU A 15 -12.10 -5.01 -5.52
N HIS A 16 -11.43 -3.87 -5.59
CA HIS A 16 -10.06 -3.71 -5.09
C HIS A 16 -9.88 -2.40 -4.35
N ALA A 17 -9.01 -2.44 -3.35
CA ALA A 17 -8.48 -1.24 -2.70
C ALA A 17 -6.96 -1.22 -2.89
N VAL A 18 -6.40 -0.03 -3.10
CA VAL A 18 -4.98 0.17 -3.35
C VAL A 18 -4.44 1.14 -2.33
N ILE A 19 -3.32 0.78 -1.70
CA ILE A 19 -2.62 1.65 -0.76
C ILE A 19 -1.16 1.79 -1.21
N GLY A 20 -0.54 2.92 -0.88
CA GLY A 20 0.86 3.13 -1.23
C GLY A 20 1.39 4.47 -0.73
N ASN A 21 2.69 4.61 -0.82
CA ASN A 21 3.41 5.78 -0.29
C ASN A 21 3.73 6.84 -1.35
N GLY A 22 3.05 6.82 -2.47
CA GLY A 22 3.34 7.79 -3.52
C GLY A 22 2.34 7.75 -4.67
N THR A 23 2.72 8.37 -5.76
CA THR A 23 1.87 8.54 -6.95
C THR A 23 1.56 7.23 -7.67
N GLN A 24 2.21 6.14 -7.33
CA GLN A 24 1.93 4.83 -7.93
C GLN A 24 0.51 4.31 -7.64
N VAL A 25 -0.15 4.81 -6.61
CA VAL A 25 -1.51 4.39 -6.26
C VAL A 25 -2.47 4.63 -7.43
N ASP A 26 -2.34 5.76 -8.12
CA ASP A 26 -3.23 6.11 -9.23
C ASP A 26 -3.08 5.16 -10.42
N PRO A 27 -1.90 4.95 -11.02
CA PRO A 27 -1.78 4.02 -12.14
C PRO A 27 -2.12 2.57 -11.78
N ILE A 28 -1.83 2.13 -10.55
CA ILE A 28 -2.24 0.80 -10.11
C ILE A 28 -3.77 0.69 -10.14
N THR A 29 -4.46 1.67 -9.56
CA THR A 29 -5.92 1.69 -9.53
C THR A 29 -6.52 1.71 -10.94
N GLU A 30 -5.98 2.55 -11.81
CA GLU A 30 -6.46 2.66 -13.18
C GLU A 30 -6.28 1.36 -13.96
N LYS A 31 -5.16 0.66 -13.78
CA LYS A 31 -4.94 -0.64 -14.42
C LYS A 31 -5.94 -1.69 -13.92
N LEU A 32 -6.23 -1.71 -12.63
CA LEU A 32 -7.24 -2.61 -12.09
C LEU A 32 -8.61 -2.33 -12.69
N GLU A 33 -8.96 -1.06 -12.87
CA GLU A 33 -10.23 -0.68 -13.51
C GLU A 33 -10.30 -1.08 -14.98
N LEU A 34 -9.15 -1.21 -15.63
CA LEU A 34 -9.07 -1.72 -17.01
C LEU A 34 -9.08 -3.26 -17.09
N GLY A 35 -9.11 -3.94 -15.95
CA GLY A 35 -9.16 -5.39 -15.90
C GLY A 35 -7.82 -6.10 -15.73
N TYR A 36 -6.76 -5.39 -15.45
CA TYR A 36 -5.46 -6.01 -15.19
C TYR A 36 -5.53 -6.87 -13.93
N PRO A 37 -4.90 -8.04 -13.92
CA PRO A 37 -4.71 -8.77 -12.67
C PRO A 37 -3.93 -7.93 -11.66
N ALA A 38 -4.22 -8.13 -10.37
CA ALA A 38 -3.60 -7.33 -9.32
C ALA A 38 -2.07 -7.38 -9.33
N ARG A 39 -1.51 -8.59 -9.54
CA ARG A 39 -0.07 -8.76 -9.67
C ARG A 39 0.52 -7.89 -10.77
N ASP A 40 -0.10 -7.94 -11.94
CA ASP A 40 0.39 -7.23 -13.12
C ASP A 40 0.22 -5.71 -12.97
N ALA A 41 -0.88 -5.27 -12.39
CA ALA A 41 -1.10 -3.85 -12.13
C ALA A 41 -0.01 -3.28 -11.21
N LEU A 42 0.33 -4.01 -10.15
CA LEU A 42 1.43 -3.64 -9.26
C LEU A 42 2.78 -3.66 -9.96
N ALA A 43 3.12 -4.77 -10.61
CA ALA A 43 4.43 -4.95 -11.21
C ALA A 43 4.71 -3.93 -12.30
N GLU A 44 3.76 -3.70 -13.19
CA GLU A 44 3.95 -2.77 -14.30
C GLU A 44 4.02 -1.31 -13.82
N SER A 45 3.20 -0.94 -12.85
CA SER A 45 3.21 0.43 -12.32
C SER A 45 4.49 0.72 -11.54
N LEU A 46 4.92 -0.22 -10.70
CA LEU A 46 6.15 -0.05 -9.94
C LEU A 46 7.39 -0.04 -10.85
N LEU A 47 7.40 -0.89 -11.87
CA LEU A 47 8.49 -0.91 -12.84
C LEU A 47 8.59 0.42 -13.61
N ALA A 48 7.44 0.92 -14.07
CA ALA A 48 7.40 2.14 -14.87
C ALA A 48 7.84 3.37 -14.08
N LEU A 49 7.40 3.48 -12.83
CA LEU A 49 7.72 4.64 -12.00
C LEU A 49 9.09 4.52 -11.34
N ASP A 50 9.50 3.27 -11.06
CA ASP A 50 10.76 2.99 -10.34
C ASP A 50 10.74 3.60 -8.92
N TYR A 51 11.82 3.43 -8.17
CA TYR A 51 11.92 4.08 -6.86
C TYR A 51 11.99 5.60 -7.02
N GLU A 52 11.73 6.34 -5.94
CA GLU A 52 11.78 7.78 -5.99
C GLU A 52 13.23 8.28 -6.09
N LYS A 53 13.47 9.20 -7.02
CA LYS A 53 14.80 9.78 -7.23
C LYS A 53 14.98 11.01 -6.33
N ASP A 54 14.69 10.82 -5.04
CA ASP A 54 14.92 11.82 -4.02
C ASP A 54 16.30 11.62 -3.39
N ASP A 55 16.61 12.41 -2.36
CA ASP A 55 17.93 12.35 -1.70
C ASP A 55 18.18 11.02 -0.99
N TYR A 56 17.15 10.21 -0.77
CA TYR A 56 17.21 8.97 0.00
C TYR A 56 16.98 7.73 -0.84
N ASP A 57 16.80 7.88 -2.15
CA ASP A 57 16.40 6.77 -3.05
C ASP A 57 15.19 6.01 -2.47
N THR A 58 14.15 6.74 -2.10
CA THR A 58 13.01 6.19 -1.37
C THR A 58 12.31 5.09 -2.18
N PRO A 59 12.21 3.88 -1.65
CA PRO A 59 11.44 2.82 -2.31
C PRO A 59 9.96 3.20 -2.44
N ARG A 60 9.33 2.75 -3.52
CA ARG A 60 7.87 2.81 -3.63
C ARG A 60 7.30 1.50 -3.15
N ILE A 61 6.37 1.59 -2.22
CA ILE A 61 5.66 0.42 -1.69
C ILE A 61 4.17 0.57 -1.95
N ALA A 62 3.51 -0.55 -2.18
CA ALA A 62 2.08 -0.55 -2.44
C ALA A 62 1.46 -1.89 -2.10
N GLY A 63 0.16 -1.86 -1.86
CA GLY A 63 -0.62 -3.07 -1.64
C GLY A 63 -1.93 -2.99 -2.39
N VAL A 64 -2.42 -4.14 -2.84
CA VAL A 64 -3.74 -4.30 -3.43
C VAL A 64 -4.49 -5.33 -2.61
N VAL A 65 -5.65 -4.93 -2.12
CA VAL A 65 -6.54 -5.81 -1.35
C VAL A 65 -7.77 -6.12 -2.19
N GLY A 66 -8.11 -7.38 -2.30
CA GLY A 66 -9.25 -7.85 -3.07
C GLY A 66 -9.51 -9.32 -2.78
N GLU A 67 -10.11 -10.02 -3.73
CA GLU A 67 -10.27 -11.47 -3.61
C GLU A 67 -8.90 -12.13 -3.48
N GLU A 68 -7.95 -11.70 -4.30
CA GLU A 68 -6.53 -12.00 -4.13
C GLU A 68 -5.83 -10.71 -3.75
N SER A 69 -4.91 -10.77 -2.80
CA SER A 69 -4.20 -9.61 -2.31
C SER A 69 -2.71 -9.74 -2.57
N TYR A 70 -2.08 -8.63 -2.90
CA TYR A 70 -0.66 -8.57 -3.24
C TYR A 70 -0.02 -7.35 -2.60
N VAL A 71 1.26 -7.47 -2.30
CA VAL A 71 2.09 -6.33 -1.92
C VAL A 71 3.25 -6.21 -2.90
N GLY A 72 3.75 -5.00 -3.07
CA GLY A 72 4.86 -4.76 -3.97
C GLY A 72 5.80 -3.70 -3.43
N ILE A 73 7.05 -3.82 -3.82
CA ILE A 73 8.09 -2.83 -3.50
C ILE A 73 9.05 -2.74 -4.69
N VAL A 74 9.40 -1.51 -5.06
CA VAL A 74 10.48 -1.25 -5.98
C VAL A 74 11.53 -0.40 -5.27
N ARG A 75 12.74 -0.96 -5.17
CA ARG A 75 13.92 -0.31 -4.62
C ARG A 75 14.93 -0.13 -5.73
N ARG A 76 15.99 0.56 -5.41
CA ARG A 76 17.10 0.74 -6.35
C ARG A 76 17.62 -0.58 -6.93
N ASP A 77 17.64 -1.63 -6.13
CA ASP A 77 18.25 -2.92 -6.48
C ASP A 77 17.25 -4.06 -6.67
N ALA A 78 15.95 -3.82 -6.53
CA ALA A 78 14.97 -4.91 -6.59
C ALA A 78 13.57 -4.41 -6.91
N LEU A 79 12.83 -5.26 -7.60
CA LEU A 79 11.38 -5.15 -7.76
C LEU A 79 10.78 -6.46 -7.28
N LEU A 80 9.85 -6.37 -6.32
CA LEU A 80 9.23 -7.54 -5.70
C LEU A 80 7.72 -7.35 -5.69
N VAL A 81 6.99 -8.39 -6.09
CA VAL A 81 5.53 -8.43 -5.97
C VAL A 81 5.18 -9.83 -5.46
N GLU A 82 4.50 -9.88 -4.33
CA GLU A 82 4.14 -11.14 -3.67
C GLU A 82 2.67 -11.21 -3.34
N ALA A 83 2.07 -12.40 -3.54
CA ALA A 83 0.73 -12.69 -3.04
C ALA A 83 0.78 -12.80 -1.51
N VAL A 84 -0.25 -12.30 -0.84
CA VAL A 84 -0.33 -12.34 0.62
C VAL A 84 -1.70 -12.84 1.05
N GLU A 85 -1.73 -13.66 2.10
CA GLU A 85 -2.97 -14.23 2.65
C GLU A 85 -3.18 -13.84 4.11
N GLU A 86 -2.21 -13.15 4.70
CA GLU A 86 -2.24 -12.72 6.10
C GLU A 86 -1.68 -11.32 6.22
N PRO A 87 -1.87 -10.62 7.35
CA PRO A 87 -1.29 -9.31 7.53
C PRO A 87 0.21 -9.33 7.28
N THR A 88 0.67 -8.46 6.38
CA THR A 88 2.05 -8.44 5.89
C THR A 88 2.56 -7.01 5.96
N LEU A 89 3.74 -6.84 6.54
CA LEU A 89 4.40 -5.54 6.60
C LEU A 89 5.32 -5.36 5.41
N VAL A 90 5.14 -4.25 4.72
CA VAL A 90 6.07 -3.77 3.70
C VAL A 90 6.55 -2.41 4.16
N ALA A 91 7.85 -2.21 4.21
CA ALA A 91 8.44 -0.97 4.70
C ALA A 91 9.49 -0.46 3.73
N THR A 92 9.77 0.84 3.77
CA THR A 92 10.76 1.46 2.87
C THR A 92 12.18 1.16 3.30
N TYR A 93 12.47 1.29 4.58
CA TYR A 93 13.84 1.18 5.09
C TYR A 93 14.02 0.11 6.15
N GLU A 94 12.98 -0.22 6.90
CA GLU A 94 13.07 -1.15 8.02
C GLU A 94 13.17 -2.61 7.58
N LYS A 95 12.64 -2.93 6.39
CA LYS A 95 12.59 -4.30 5.87
C LYS A 95 12.94 -4.33 4.40
N ASP A 96 13.76 -5.27 4.01
CA ASP A 96 14.11 -5.48 2.60
C ASP A 96 13.03 -6.23 1.83
N THR A 97 12.29 -7.11 2.51
CA THR A 97 11.24 -7.92 1.91
C THR A 97 9.97 -7.86 2.74
N PRO A 98 8.81 -8.15 2.13
CA PRO A 98 7.57 -8.27 2.90
C PRO A 98 7.68 -9.36 3.95
N GLU A 99 7.15 -9.10 5.14
CA GLU A 99 7.14 -10.06 6.25
C GLU A 99 5.77 -10.12 6.89
N ALA A 100 5.35 -11.32 7.28
CA ALA A 100 4.12 -11.49 8.05
C ALA A 100 4.23 -10.68 9.35
N THR A 101 3.14 -10.05 9.75
CA THR A 101 3.10 -9.23 10.94
C THR A 101 1.77 -9.44 11.67
N ALA A 102 1.80 -9.31 12.99
CA ALA A 102 0.58 -9.38 13.79
C ALA A 102 -0.14 -8.04 13.73
N LEU A 103 -1.44 -8.08 13.53
CA LEU A 103 -2.29 -6.91 13.57
C LEU A 103 -3.51 -7.26 14.42
N GLU A 104 -3.64 -6.65 15.58
CA GLU A 104 -4.71 -6.99 16.54
C GLU A 104 -6.03 -6.29 16.21
N ALA A 105 -5.96 -5.06 15.73
CA ALA A 105 -7.14 -4.29 15.39
C ALA A 105 -7.83 -4.86 14.14
N THR A 106 -9.15 -4.79 14.10
CA THR A 106 -9.96 -5.25 12.96
C THR A 106 -10.70 -4.11 12.27
N ALA A 107 -10.95 -3.00 12.97
CA ALA A 107 -11.58 -1.83 12.38
C ALA A 107 -10.51 -0.93 11.74
N PRO A 108 -10.76 -0.34 10.55
CA PRO A 108 -9.75 0.43 9.84
C PRO A 108 -9.14 1.59 10.65
N ASP A 109 -9.92 2.34 11.39
CA ASP A 109 -9.38 3.45 12.19
C ASP A 109 -8.41 2.94 13.26
N ALA A 110 -8.76 1.85 13.92
CA ALA A 110 -7.90 1.22 14.94
C ALA A 110 -6.65 0.60 14.30
N MET A 111 -6.77 0.03 13.11
CA MET A 111 -5.63 -0.51 12.35
C MET A 111 -4.65 0.60 11.99
N ALA A 112 -5.15 1.73 11.49
CA ALA A 112 -4.30 2.86 11.14
C ALA A 112 -3.56 3.39 12.37
N ARG A 113 -4.26 3.51 13.50
CA ARG A 113 -3.67 3.95 14.75
C ARG A 113 -2.63 2.96 15.27
N GLU A 114 -2.94 1.66 15.25
CA GLU A 114 -2.00 0.62 15.68
C GLU A 114 -0.71 0.68 14.87
N LEU A 115 -0.82 0.84 13.54
CA LEU A 115 0.35 0.96 12.68
C LEU A 115 1.14 2.24 12.98
N TYR A 116 0.44 3.37 13.14
CA TYR A 116 1.08 4.64 13.42
C TYR A 116 1.87 4.61 14.74
N GLU A 117 1.35 3.91 15.76
CA GLU A 117 1.95 3.83 17.09
C GLU A 117 3.10 2.83 17.17
N ARG A 118 3.38 2.08 16.09
CA ARG A 118 4.56 1.22 16.04
C ARG A 118 5.82 2.08 16.01
N ASP A 119 6.93 1.51 16.49
CA ASP A 119 8.23 2.18 16.54
C ASP A 119 8.83 2.25 15.13
N LEU A 120 8.27 3.11 14.32
CA LEU A 120 8.73 3.39 12.96
C LEU A 120 9.39 4.76 12.90
N GLU A 121 10.31 4.91 11.99
CA GLU A 121 11.05 6.15 11.83
C GLU A 121 10.17 7.23 11.21
N HIS A 122 10.03 8.37 11.89
CA HIS A 122 9.30 9.56 11.43
C HIS A 122 7.87 9.32 10.95
N PRO A 123 6.99 8.71 11.76
CA PRO A 123 5.61 8.54 11.34
C PRO A 123 4.91 9.90 11.21
N VAL A 124 4.19 10.09 10.11
CA VAL A 124 3.43 11.34 9.84
C VAL A 124 1.94 11.07 9.95
N CYS A 125 1.47 10.05 9.26
CA CYS A 125 0.07 9.65 9.30
C CYS A 125 -0.03 8.18 8.89
N ALA A 126 -1.18 7.60 9.11
CA ALA A 126 -1.46 6.23 8.70
C ALA A 126 -2.86 6.13 8.11
N ALA A 127 -3.02 5.21 7.18
CA ALA A 127 -4.32 4.90 6.60
C ALA A 127 -4.47 3.39 6.55
N ALA A 128 -5.70 2.92 6.64
CA ALA A 128 -6.01 1.51 6.59
C ALA A 128 -7.27 1.27 5.79
N VAL A 129 -7.33 0.10 5.16
CA VAL A 129 -8.51 -0.35 4.44
C VAL A 129 -8.78 -1.78 4.83
N ALA A 130 -10.05 -2.10 5.05
CA ALA A 130 -10.48 -3.46 5.36
C ALA A 130 -11.56 -3.87 4.39
N ARG A 131 -11.45 -5.09 3.86
CA ARG A 131 -12.46 -5.67 3.00
C ARG A 131 -13.58 -6.24 3.86
N SER A 132 -14.80 -5.93 3.50
CA SER A 132 -15.98 -6.46 4.15
C SER A 132 -17.01 -6.87 3.10
N ASN A 133 -18.10 -7.53 3.53
CA ASN A 133 -19.17 -7.90 2.62
C ASN A 133 -19.72 -6.64 1.93
N GLY A 134 -19.60 -6.58 0.62
CA GLY A 134 -20.12 -5.48 -0.18
C GLY A 134 -19.16 -4.31 -0.40
N GLY A 135 -17.89 -4.42 -0.04
CA GLY A 135 -16.93 -3.37 -0.35
C GLY A 135 -15.81 -3.22 0.66
N PHE A 136 -15.33 -1.99 0.79
CA PHE A 136 -14.21 -1.65 1.65
C PHE A 136 -14.58 -0.59 2.67
N ARG A 137 -13.98 -0.69 3.84
CA ARG A 137 -14.02 0.33 4.87
C ARG A 137 -12.63 0.91 5.03
N THR A 138 -12.55 2.22 5.22
CA THR A 138 -11.26 2.90 5.34
C THR A 138 -11.15 3.64 6.65
N GLY A 139 -9.94 3.86 7.10
CA GLY A 139 -9.65 4.64 8.30
C GLY A 139 -8.31 5.35 8.18
N THR A 140 -8.17 6.45 8.91
CA THR A 140 -6.93 7.22 8.92
C THR A 140 -6.58 7.63 10.34
N TYR A 141 -5.29 7.93 10.56
CA TYR A 141 -4.82 8.45 11.83
C TYR A 141 -3.64 9.39 11.57
N ASN A 142 -3.74 10.62 12.09
CA ASN A 142 -2.76 11.67 11.87
C ASN A 142 -1.95 12.03 13.13
N GLY A 143 -2.01 11.21 14.15
CA GLY A 143 -1.28 11.44 15.37
C GLY A 143 -1.94 12.42 16.35
N THR A 144 -3.19 12.78 16.11
CA THR A 144 -3.93 13.73 16.99
C THR A 144 -5.26 13.18 17.41
#